data_def9dbc1cc4b2e1314435b2eb33e136a
#
_entry.id   def9dbc1cc4b2e1314435b2eb33e136a
#
_cell.length_a   1.000
_cell.length_b   1.000
_cell.length_c   1.000
_cell.angle_alpha   90.00
_cell.angle_beta   90.00
_cell.angle_gamma   90.00
#
_symmetry.space_group_name_H-M   'P 1'
#
loop_
_entity.id
_entity.type
_entity.pdbx_description
1 polymer ?
#
loop_
_entity_poly.entity_id
_entity_poly.type
_entity_poly.pdbx_seq_one_letter_code
_entity_poly.pdbx_strand_id
1 'polypeptide(L)'
;MKITEGYMPYLGYKTYYRIAGECSGNKKPLILLHGGPGSTHNYFEVLDRLADEGRAIISYDQLGCGNSYVEGHSELWCSKTWMNELIELRKYLGLNELHLLGQSWGGMLSIEYLCDHKPEGIKSVILSSTHPSSKLWAQEQHRMIKFMSQEDQDAIAKAEATGNFDDPAYLAANERFMLLHAAGVPKDTDPECLRRPKKIGTDSYITAWGPNEYTPCLLYTSPSPR
;
A
#
# COMPACT_ATOMS: atom_id res chain seq x y z
N MET A 1 25.40 -5.97 5.23
CA MET A 1 24.42 -4.87 5.10
C MET A 1 23.98 -4.43 6.49
N LYS A 2 23.95 -3.11 6.75
CA LYS A 2 23.46 -2.53 8.03
C LYS A 2 21.96 -2.30 7.94
N ILE A 3 21.23 -2.69 8.99
CA ILE A 3 19.80 -2.37 9.16
C ILE A 3 19.67 -1.37 10.30
N THR A 4 18.91 -0.32 10.08
CA THR A 4 18.56 0.69 11.09
C THR A 4 17.05 0.81 11.14
N GLU A 5 16.48 0.74 12.34
CA GLU A 5 15.04 0.85 12.57
C GLU A 5 14.77 1.97 13.55
N GLY A 6 13.61 2.59 13.43
CA GLY A 6 13.23 3.68 14.32
C GLY A 6 11.78 4.10 14.16
N TYR A 7 11.43 5.12 14.91
CA TYR A 7 10.09 5.70 14.90
C TYR A 7 10.14 7.20 14.74
N MET A 8 9.39 7.72 13.80
CA MET A 8 9.14 9.16 13.62
C MET A 8 7.86 9.54 14.39
N PRO A 9 7.86 10.57 15.24
CA PRO A 9 6.61 11.11 15.81
C PRO A 9 5.71 11.67 14.70
N TYR A 10 4.44 11.27 14.69
CA TYR A 10 3.47 11.76 13.71
C TYR A 10 2.05 11.79 14.30
N LEU A 11 1.37 12.93 14.25
CA LEU A 11 -0.01 13.16 14.74
C LEU A 11 -0.31 12.65 16.16
N GLY A 12 0.66 12.73 17.06
CA GLY A 12 0.54 12.19 18.43
C GLY A 12 0.81 10.69 18.55
N TYR A 13 1.05 10.02 17.44
CA TYR A 13 1.44 8.62 17.30
C TYR A 13 2.89 8.51 16.81
N LYS A 14 3.25 7.37 16.25
CA LYS A 14 4.59 7.11 15.71
C LYS A 14 4.52 6.28 14.44
N THR A 15 5.32 6.68 13.46
CA THR A 15 5.51 5.95 12.21
C THR A 15 6.81 5.17 12.29
N TYR A 16 6.72 3.85 12.17
CA TYR A 16 7.88 2.97 12.08
C TYR A 16 8.54 3.09 10.72
N TYR A 17 9.87 3.16 10.71
CA TYR A 17 10.68 3.08 9.50
C TYR A 17 11.85 2.14 9.65
N ARG A 18 12.30 1.58 8.55
CA ARG A 18 13.42 0.67 8.42
C ARG A 18 14.31 1.09 7.26
N ILE A 19 15.61 1.15 7.50
CA ILE A 19 16.63 1.52 6.51
C ILE A 19 17.60 0.36 6.34
N ALA A 20 17.69 -0.20 5.14
CA ALA A 20 18.73 -1.12 4.75
C ALA A 20 19.82 -0.34 4.01
N GLY A 21 21.08 -0.45 4.49
CA GLY A 21 22.21 0.33 3.99
C GLY A 21 22.39 1.68 4.69
N GLU A 22 23.09 2.60 4.03
CA GLU A 22 23.40 3.94 4.56
C GLU A 22 22.98 5.05 3.60
N CYS A 23 22.24 6.05 4.10
CA CYS A 23 21.75 7.18 3.29
C CYS A 23 22.86 8.14 2.84
N SER A 24 24.05 8.06 3.45
CA SER A 24 25.23 8.86 3.13
C SER A 24 26.02 8.35 1.91
N GLY A 25 25.55 7.27 1.28
CA GLY A 25 26.18 6.71 0.09
C GLY A 25 26.10 7.60 -1.16
N ASN A 26 26.85 7.24 -2.20
CA ASN A 26 26.88 7.98 -3.47
C ASN A 26 25.58 7.85 -4.28
N LYS A 27 24.75 6.83 -4.02
CA LYS A 27 23.48 6.61 -4.70
C LYS A 27 22.35 7.21 -3.88
N LYS A 28 21.44 7.92 -4.54
CA LYS A 28 20.25 8.47 -3.88
C LYS A 28 19.39 7.35 -3.32
N PRO A 29 18.84 7.49 -2.10
CA PRO A 29 18.02 6.47 -1.46
C PRO A 29 16.73 6.19 -2.24
N LEU A 30 16.16 5.02 -2.00
CA LEU A 30 14.87 4.60 -2.51
C LEU A 30 13.89 4.44 -1.34
N ILE A 31 12.78 5.18 -1.35
CA ILE A 31 11.67 4.99 -0.42
C ILE A 31 10.64 4.05 -1.04
N LEU A 32 10.19 3.09 -0.26
CA LEU A 32 9.22 2.06 -0.62
C LEU A 32 7.89 2.34 0.09
N LEU A 33 6.83 2.55 -0.69
CA LEU A 33 5.47 2.77 -0.21
C LEU A 33 4.65 1.50 -0.44
N HIS A 34 4.23 0.87 0.66
CA HIS A 34 3.48 -0.39 0.61
C HIS A 34 2.03 -0.20 0.15
N GLY A 35 1.43 -1.31 -0.27
CA GLY A 35 0.04 -1.40 -0.71
C GLY A 35 -0.97 -1.41 0.44
N GLY A 36 -2.20 -1.70 0.10
CA GLY A 36 -3.37 -1.68 0.95
C GLY A 36 -4.36 -0.64 0.46
N PRO A 37 -4.61 0.48 1.20
CA PRO A 37 -3.95 0.92 2.44
C PRO A 37 -4.01 -0.12 3.55
N GLY A 38 -3.12 -0.01 4.54
CA GLY A 38 -3.15 -0.91 5.70
C GLY A 38 -2.36 -2.22 5.58
N SER A 39 -1.58 -2.46 4.50
CA SER A 39 -0.59 -3.54 4.45
C SER A 39 0.63 -3.17 5.32
N THR A 40 1.79 -3.77 5.09
CA THR A 40 3.02 -3.50 5.84
C THR A 40 4.23 -3.51 4.93
N HIS A 41 5.38 -3.00 5.40
CA HIS A 41 6.63 -2.96 4.65
C HIS A 41 7.26 -4.33 4.35
N ASN A 42 6.89 -5.38 5.09
CA ASN A 42 7.62 -6.67 5.16
C ASN A 42 8.03 -7.24 3.80
N TYR A 43 7.11 -7.27 2.83
CA TYR A 43 7.41 -7.85 1.53
C TYR A 43 8.44 -7.09 0.71
N PHE A 44 8.73 -5.85 1.07
CA PHE A 44 9.80 -5.08 0.46
C PHE A 44 11.20 -5.46 0.93
N GLU A 45 11.34 -6.21 2.02
CA GLU A 45 12.65 -6.66 2.49
C GLU A 45 13.38 -7.54 1.47
N VAL A 46 12.67 -8.11 0.50
CA VAL A 46 13.27 -8.80 -0.66
C VAL A 46 14.16 -7.87 -1.52
N LEU A 47 13.95 -6.55 -1.43
CA LEU A 47 14.71 -5.53 -2.13
C LEU A 47 15.94 -5.05 -1.35
N ASP A 48 16.16 -5.52 -0.14
CA ASP A 48 17.31 -5.12 0.70
C ASP A 48 18.65 -5.32 0.02
N ARG A 49 18.77 -6.30 -0.86
CA ARG A 49 19.99 -6.57 -1.65
C ARG A 49 20.46 -5.37 -2.47
N LEU A 50 19.58 -4.43 -2.82
CA LEU A 50 19.96 -3.20 -3.50
C LEU A 50 20.87 -2.31 -2.62
N ALA A 51 20.84 -2.50 -1.30
CA ALA A 51 21.69 -1.79 -0.38
C ALA A 51 23.15 -2.28 -0.42
N ASP A 52 23.39 -3.53 -0.82
CA ASP A 52 24.75 -4.06 -1.01
C ASP A 52 25.48 -3.35 -2.18
N GLU A 53 24.73 -2.75 -3.08
CA GLU A 53 25.25 -1.91 -4.17
C GLU A 53 25.37 -0.43 -3.80
N GLY A 54 25.25 -0.07 -2.52
CA GLY A 54 25.40 1.29 -2.00
C GLY A 54 24.18 2.21 -2.17
N ARG A 55 22.99 1.66 -2.37
CA ARG A 55 21.73 2.40 -2.36
C ARG A 55 20.94 2.09 -1.10
N ALA A 56 20.73 3.08 -0.22
CA ALA A 56 19.85 2.89 0.93
C ALA A 56 18.42 2.61 0.47
N ILE A 57 17.80 1.59 1.07
CA ILE A 57 16.40 1.21 0.89
C ILE A 57 15.66 1.57 2.16
N ILE A 58 14.67 2.43 2.05
CA ILE A 58 13.88 2.92 3.16
C ILE A 58 12.46 2.40 3.00
N SER A 59 12.02 1.61 3.92
CA SER A 59 10.63 1.16 4.02
C SER A 59 10.03 1.65 5.33
N TYR A 60 8.72 1.79 5.38
CA TYR A 60 8.01 2.20 6.58
C TYR A 60 6.62 1.57 6.62
N ASP A 61 6.07 1.40 7.80
CA ASP A 61 4.66 1.07 7.96
C ASP A 61 3.88 2.38 8.04
N GLN A 62 2.96 2.58 7.10
CA GLN A 62 2.08 3.75 7.12
C GLN A 62 1.21 3.74 8.38
N LEU A 63 0.85 4.92 8.88
CA LEU A 63 0.02 5.04 10.08
C LEU A 63 -1.26 4.20 9.94
N GLY A 64 -1.57 3.40 10.96
CA GLY A 64 -2.72 2.51 11.00
C GLY A 64 -2.41 1.04 10.73
N CYS A 65 -1.15 0.67 10.41
CA CYS A 65 -0.79 -0.74 10.18
C CYS A 65 0.60 -1.08 10.72
N GLY A 66 0.91 -2.36 10.73
CA GLY A 66 2.22 -2.88 11.11
C GLY A 66 2.69 -2.40 12.47
N ASN A 67 3.92 -1.91 12.52
CA ASN A 67 4.54 -1.32 13.71
C ASN A 67 4.07 0.12 13.97
N SER A 68 3.27 0.70 13.03
CA SER A 68 2.60 2.00 13.16
C SER A 68 1.10 1.85 13.41
N TYR A 69 0.67 0.68 13.91
CA TYR A 69 -0.74 0.39 14.12
C TYR A 69 -1.35 1.32 15.18
N VAL A 70 -2.53 1.83 14.86
CA VAL A 70 -3.39 2.62 15.73
C VAL A 70 -4.80 2.07 15.57
N GLU A 71 -5.50 1.86 16.68
CA GLU A 71 -6.85 1.34 16.68
C GLU A 71 -7.89 2.46 16.65
N GLY A 72 -8.95 2.27 15.88
CA GLY A 72 -9.97 3.31 15.69
C GLY A 72 -9.49 4.46 14.80
N HIS A 73 -9.98 5.68 15.07
CA HIS A 73 -9.53 6.90 14.38
C HIS A 73 -9.82 6.94 12.88
N SER A 74 -11.06 6.57 12.49
CA SER A 74 -11.48 6.58 11.08
C SER A 74 -11.28 7.94 10.38
N GLU A 75 -11.25 9.03 11.15
CA GLU A 75 -10.98 10.39 10.67
C GLU A 75 -9.55 10.57 10.12
N LEU A 76 -8.62 9.69 10.48
CA LEU A 76 -7.24 9.71 10.01
C LEU A 76 -7.05 8.95 8.69
N TRP A 77 -7.98 8.06 8.34
CA TRP A 77 -7.78 7.16 7.20
C TRP A 77 -8.14 7.83 5.86
N CYS A 78 -7.29 8.75 5.44
CA CYS A 78 -7.40 9.43 4.15
C CYS A 78 -6.01 9.67 3.53
N SER A 79 -5.97 9.85 2.21
CA SER A 79 -4.73 10.05 1.46
C SER A 79 -3.91 11.23 1.99
N LYS A 80 -4.57 12.30 2.39
CA LYS A 80 -3.89 13.49 2.94
C LYS A 80 -3.06 13.16 4.17
N THR A 81 -3.55 12.28 5.06
CA THR A 81 -2.80 11.82 6.23
C THR A 81 -1.52 11.11 5.80
N TRP A 82 -1.61 10.12 4.93
CA TRP A 82 -0.44 9.35 4.49
C TRP A 82 0.50 10.14 3.58
N MET A 83 -0.03 11.08 2.79
CA MET A 83 0.81 12.00 2.01
C MET A 83 1.63 12.92 2.93
N ASN A 84 1.00 13.50 3.95
CA ASN A 84 1.70 14.32 4.94
C ASN A 84 2.70 13.48 5.75
N GLU A 85 2.38 12.24 6.08
CA GLU A 85 3.30 11.30 6.73
C GLU A 85 4.58 11.09 5.90
N LEU A 86 4.44 10.87 4.58
CA LEU A 86 5.58 10.76 3.67
C LEU A 86 6.42 12.05 3.64
N ILE A 87 5.78 13.21 3.63
CA ILE A 87 6.46 14.51 3.68
C ILE A 87 7.28 14.63 4.97
N GLU A 88 6.67 14.34 6.11
CA GLU A 88 7.33 14.42 7.41
C GLU A 88 8.45 13.37 7.54
N LEU A 89 8.26 12.14 7.02
CA LEU A 89 9.29 11.11 7.02
C LEU A 89 10.53 11.55 6.22
N ARG A 90 10.33 12.16 5.05
CA ARG A 90 11.43 12.73 4.26
C ARG A 90 12.21 13.78 5.04
N LYS A 91 11.51 14.71 5.69
CA LYS A 91 12.13 15.76 6.52
C LYS A 91 12.88 15.16 7.71
N TYR A 92 12.24 14.25 8.43
CA TYR A 92 12.79 13.60 9.62
C TYR A 92 14.09 12.86 9.33
N LEU A 93 14.17 12.20 8.17
CA LEU A 93 15.35 11.46 7.73
C LEU A 93 16.33 12.32 6.91
N GLY A 94 16.07 13.60 6.68
CA GLY A 94 16.94 14.50 5.92
C GLY A 94 17.07 14.15 4.44
N LEU A 95 16.03 13.58 3.81
CA LEU A 95 16.04 13.05 2.45
C LEU A 95 15.65 14.12 1.42
N ASN A 96 16.65 14.90 0.95
CA ASN A 96 16.41 15.95 -0.05
C ASN A 96 16.20 15.40 -1.46
N GLU A 97 17.00 14.41 -1.85
CA GLU A 97 16.94 13.77 -3.17
C GLU A 97 16.78 12.25 -3.02
N LEU A 98 15.80 11.68 -3.71
CA LEU A 98 15.47 10.26 -3.58
C LEU A 98 14.72 9.72 -4.81
N HIS A 99 14.58 8.41 -4.85
CA HIS A 99 13.66 7.68 -5.72
C HIS A 99 12.47 7.19 -4.91
N LEU A 100 11.32 6.99 -5.56
CA LEU A 100 10.14 6.36 -4.98
C LEU A 100 9.84 5.04 -5.69
N LEU A 101 9.40 4.05 -4.92
CA LEU A 101 8.70 2.88 -5.44
C LEU A 101 7.40 2.74 -4.67
N GLY A 102 6.28 2.83 -5.37
CA GLY A 102 4.97 2.60 -4.80
C GLY A 102 4.31 1.37 -5.40
N GLN A 103 3.89 0.44 -4.55
CA GLN A 103 3.17 -0.76 -4.96
C GLN A 103 1.69 -0.61 -4.62
N SER A 104 0.78 -0.89 -5.60
CA SER A 104 -0.67 -0.83 -5.41
C SER A 104 -1.09 0.54 -4.83
N TRP A 105 -1.73 0.59 -3.67
CA TRP A 105 -2.03 1.81 -2.94
C TRP A 105 -0.82 2.76 -2.80
N GLY A 106 0.37 2.23 -2.47
CA GLY A 106 1.59 3.05 -2.38
C GLY A 106 1.95 3.75 -3.69
N GLY A 107 1.59 3.15 -4.83
CA GLY A 107 1.72 3.78 -6.15
C GLY A 107 0.69 4.89 -6.37
N MET A 108 -0.56 4.71 -5.94
CA MET A 108 -1.59 5.75 -5.97
C MET A 108 -1.16 6.95 -5.11
N LEU A 109 -0.69 6.69 -3.89
CA LEU A 109 -0.15 7.72 -3.01
C LEU A 109 1.04 8.46 -3.62
N SER A 110 1.91 7.75 -4.34
CA SER A 110 3.03 8.36 -5.07
C SER A 110 2.54 9.28 -6.19
N ILE A 111 1.52 8.87 -6.94
CA ILE A 111 0.91 9.69 -8.01
C ILE A 111 0.30 10.97 -7.42
N GLU A 112 -0.51 10.84 -6.36
CA GLU A 112 -1.13 11.98 -5.68
C GLU A 112 -0.06 12.93 -5.11
N TYR A 113 0.97 12.38 -4.45
CA TYR A 113 2.08 13.15 -3.93
C TYR A 113 2.79 13.98 -5.00
N LEU A 114 3.04 13.40 -6.18
CA LEU A 114 3.68 14.09 -7.29
C LEU A 114 2.78 15.15 -7.93
N CYS A 115 1.48 14.85 -8.08
CA CYS A 115 0.54 15.74 -8.77
C CYS A 115 0.11 16.92 -7.89
N ASP A 116 -0.20 16.66 -6.62
CA ASP A 116 -0.80 17.65 -5.73
C ASP A 116 0.26 18.41 -4.92
N HIS A 117 1.24 17.72 -4.36
CA HIS A 117 2.29 18.34 -3.57
C HIS A 117 3.46 18.85 -4.42
N LYS A 118 3.70 18.26 -5.60
CA LYS A 118 4.78 18.62 -6.55
C LYS A 118 6.15 18.73 -5.86
N PRO A 119 6.59 17.66 -5.17
CA PRO A 119 7.78 17.70 -4.34
C PRO A 119 9.05 17.90 -5.17
N GLU A 120 9.96 18.69 -4.67
CA GLU A 120 11.32 18.76 -5.21
C GLU A 120 12.14 17.51 -4.83
N GLY A 121 13.18 17.20 -5.60
CA GLY A 121 14.17 16.19 -5.30
C GLY A 121 13.76 14.75 -5.62
N ILE A 122 12.60 14.50 -6.18
CA ILE A 122 12.23 13.18 -6.69
C ILE A 122 12.92 12.94 -8.04
N LYS A 123 13.84 11.97 -8.08
CA LYS A 123 14.63 11.68 -9.28
C LYS A 123 13.95 10.70 -10.22
N SER A 124 13.22 9.74 -9.68
CA SER A 124 12.36 8.83 -10.46
C SER A 124 11.31 8.20 -9.56
N VAL A 125 10.30 7.65 -10.19
CA VAL A 125 9.22 6.91 -9.55
C VAL A 125 9.04 5.58 -10.27
N ILE A 126 8.93 4.50 -9.49
CA ILE A 126 8.56 3.17 -9.96
C ILE A 126 7.14 2.91 -9.49
N LEU A 127 6.24 2.73 -10.43
CA LEU A 127 4.83 2.39 -10.18
C LEU A 127 4.65 0.90 -10.42
N SER A 128 4.44 0.15 -9.36
CA SER A 128 4.32 -1.31 -9.38
C SER A 128 2.90 -1.74 -9.08
N SER A 129 2.25 -2.42 -10.03
CA SER A 129 0.90 -2.97 -9.87
C SER A 129 -0.08 -1.96 -9.26
N THR A 130 -0.16 -0.76 -9.84
CA THR A 130 -0.95 0.37 -9.36
C THR A 130 -1.77 1.00 -10.49
N HIS A 131 -2.62 1.93 -10.14
CA HIS A 131 -3.49 2.62 -11.08
C HIS A 131 -3.77 4.07 -10.65
N PRO A 132 -4.12 4.97 -11.60
CA PRO A 132 -4.43 6.37 -11.29
C PRO A 132 -5.93 6.63 -11.11
N SER A 133 -6.80 5.62 -11.23
CA SER A 133 -8.26 5.79 -11.25
C SER A 133 -8.98 4.60 -10.62
N SER A 134 -9.60 4.83 -9.45
CA SER A 134 -10.43 3.83 -8.77
C SER A 134 -11.64 3.40 -9.61
N LYS A 135 -12.19 4.33 -10.41
CA LYS A 135 -13.30 4.01 -11.34
C LYS A 135 -12.87 2.99 -12.40
N LEU A 136 -11.72 3.22 -13.03
CA LEU A 136 -11.20 2.30 -14.04
C LEU A 136 -10.81 0.96 -13.39
N TRP A 137 -10.23 1.00 -12.20
CA TRP A 137 -9.93 -0.19 -11.43
C TRP A 137 -11.19 -1.03 -11.18
N ALA A 138 -12.25 -0.43 -10.62
CA ALA A 138 -13.52 -1.13 -10.38
C ALA A 138 -14.09 -1.75 -11.66
N GLN A 139 -14.07 -1.03 -12.79
CA GLN A 139 -14.52 -1.56 -14.08
C GLN A 139 -13.72 -2.79 -14.51
N GLU A 140 -12.40 -2.76 -14.37
CA GLU A 140 -11.55 -3.89 -14.75
C GLU A 140 -11.69 -5.07 -13.79
N GLN A 141 -11.84 -4.84 -12.48
CA GLN A 141 -12.13 -5.91 -11.54
C GLN A 141 -13.47 -6.59 -11.85
N HIS A 142 -14.52 -5.82 -12.13
CA HIS A 142 -15.81 -6.40 -12.56
C HIS A 142 -15.71 -7.14 -13.92
N ARG A 143 -14.81 -6.72 -14.80
CA ARG A 143 -14.51 -7.49 -16.01
C ARG A 143 -13.87 -8.84 -15.67
N MET A 144 -12.98 -8.89 -14.68
CA MET A 144 -12.36 -10.14 -14.23
C MET A 144 -13.35 -11.07 -13.55
N ILE A 145 -14.30 -10.55 -12.77
CA ILE A 145 -15.37 -11.33 -12.13
C ILE A 145 -16.18 -12.12 -13.16
N LYS A 146 -16.37 -11.59 -14.38
CA LYS A 146 -17.10 -12.29 -15.46
C LYS A 146 -16.46 -13.62 -15.92
N PHE A 147 -15.22 -13.87 -15.55
CA PHE A 147 -14.54 -15.13 -15.83
C PHE A 147 -14.64 -16.14 -14.68
N MET A 148 -15.28 -15.77 -13.58
CA MET A 148 -15.58 -16.68 -12.46
C MET A 148 -16.81 -17.54 -12.75
N SER A 149 -17.11 -18.52 -11.90
CA SER A 149 -18.34 -19.30 -11.98
C SER A 149 -19.58 -18.41 -11.87
N GLN A 150 -20.71 -18.83 -12.43
CA GLN A 150 -21.96 -18.07 -12.31
C GLN A 150 -22.37 -17.91 -10.83
N GLU A 151 -22.17 -18.96 -10.03
CA GLU A 151 -22.43 -18.94 -8.58
C GLU A 151 -21.63 -17.83 -7.86
N ASP A 152 -20.36 -17.69 -8.20
CA ASP A 152 -19.49 -16.65 -7.64
C ASP A 152 -19.93 -15.25 -8.09
N GLN A 153 -20.26 -15.09 -9.36
CA GLN A 153 -20.75 -13.82 -9.89
C GLN A 153 -22.04 -13.38 -9.20
N ASP A 154 -22.97 -14.32 -8.99
CA ASP A 154 -24.25 -14.05 -8.33
C ASP A 154 -24.05 -13.70 -6.84
N ALA A 155 -23.15 -14.40 -6.14
CA ALA A 155 -22.84 -14.12 -4.75
C ALA A 155 -22.21 -12.72 -4.58
N ILE A 156 -21.27 -12.35 -5.45
CA ILE A 156 -20.65 -11.01 -5.45
C ILE A 156 -21.70 -9.94 -5.75
N ALA A 157 -22.48 -10.11 -6.82
CA ALA A 157 -23.51 -9.13 -7.20
C ALA A 157 -24.56 -8.93 -6.10
N LYS A 158 -24.97 -10.01 -5.41
CA LYS A 158 -25.89 -9.94 -4.27
C LYS A 158 -25.28 -9.14 -3.12
N ALA A 159 -24.01 -9.41 -2.76
CA ALA A 159 -23.34 -8.69 -1.69
C ALA A 159 -23.21 -7.19 -1.98
N GLU A 160 -22.83 -6.82 -3.21
CA GLU A 160 -22.77 -5.42 -3.64
C GLU A 160 -24.14 -4.73 -3.60
N ALA A 161 -25.21 -5.43 -4.04
CA ALA A 161 -26.55 -4.88 -4.05
C ALA A 161 -27.14 -4.68 -2.64
N THR A 162 -26.77 -5.52 -1.69
CA THR A 162 -27.31 -5.52 -0.32
C THR A 162 -26.39 -4.84 0.71
N GLY A 163 -25.11 -4.64 0.37
CA GLY A 163 -24.08 -4.21 1.31
C GLY A 163 -23.71 -5.29 2.35
N ASN A 164 -24.17 -6.53 2.17
CA ASN A 164 -23.86 -7.63 3.08
C ASN A 164 -22.62 -8.40 2.60
N PHE A 165 -21.46 -7.94 3.03
CA PHE A 165 -20.16 -8.56 2.74
C PHE A 165 -19.74 -9.65 3.76
N ASP A 166 -20.64 -10.02 4.69
CA ASP A 166 -20.45 -11.13 5.64
C ASP A 166 -21.18 -12.41 5.21
N ASP A 167 -21.87 -12.40 4.07
CA ASP A 167 -22.58 -13.58 3.51
C ASP A 167 -21.53 -14.67 3.21
N PRO A 168 -21.69 -15.93 3.73
CA PRO A 168 -20.72 -17.00 3.51
C PRO A 168 -20.46 -17.31 2.03
N ALA A 169 -21.47 -17.22 1.15
CA ALA A 169 -21.29 -17.43 -0.28
C ALA A 169 -20.41 -16.34 -0.90
N TYR A 170 -20.60 -15.09 -0.48
CA TYR A 170 -19.76 -13.98 -0.88
C TYR A 170 -18.32 -14.16 -0.38
N LEU A 171 -18.11 -14.49 0.89
CA LEU A 171 -16.76 -14.69 1.44
C LEU A 171 -15.98 -15.77 0.66
N ALA A 172 -16.63 -16.88 0.32
CA ALA A 172 -16.02 -17.94 -0.49
C ALA A 172 -15.73 -17.47 -1.93
N ALA A 173 -16.62 -16.70 -2.56
CA ALA A 173 -16.40 -16.14 -3.89
C ALA A 173 -15.25 -15.11 -3.88
N ASN A 174 -15.21 -14.25 -2.87
CA ASN A 174 -14.14 -13.26 -2.70
C ASN A 174 -12.77 -13.92 -2.47
N GLU A 175 -12.69 -14.97 -1.68
CA GLU A 175 -11.45 -15.74 -1.51
C GLU A 175 -10.95 -16.29 -2.84
N ARG A 176 -11.83 -16.90 -3.66
CA ARG A 176 -11.47 -17.38 -5.00
C ARG A 176 -11.01 -16.26 -5.91
N PHE A 177 -11.70 -15.11 -5.89
CA PHE A 177 -11.29 -13.93 -6.65
C PHE A 177 -9.88 -13.48 -6.28
N MET A 178 -9.59 -13.37 -4.98
CA MET A 178 -8.29 -12.95 -4.47
C MET A 178 -7.17 -13.91 -4.88
N LEU A 179 -7.40 -15.23 -4.81
CA LEU A 179 -6.45 -16.24 -5.24
C LEU A 179 -6.16 -16.19 -6.75
N LEU A 180 -7.14 -15.84 -7.56
CA LEU A 180 -7.00 -15.76 -9.02
C LEU A 180 -6.35 -14.46 -9.49
N HIS A 181 -6.64 -13.34 -8.85
CA HIS A 181 -6.39 -12.02 -9.40
C HIS A 181 -5.53 -11.09 -8.50
N ALA A 182 -5.27 -11.49 -7.27
CA ALA A 182 -4.42 -10.71 -6.36
C ALA A 182 -3.11 -11.46 -6.05
N ALA A 183 -2.78 -11.65 -4.78
CA ALA A 183 -1.59 -12.35 -4.36
C ALA A 183 -1.93 -13.79 -3.91
N GLY A 184 -1.13 -14.74 -4.36
CA GLY A 184 -1.21 -16.10 -3.83
C GLY A 184 -0.78 -16.18 -2.35
N VAL A 185 -1.12 -17.29 -1.70
CA VAL A 185 -0.67 -17.58 -0.32
C VAL A 185 0.84 -17.85 -0.35
N PRO A 186 1.64 -17.22 0.53
CA PRO A 186 3.07 -17.50 0.62
C PRO A 186 3.32 -18.99 0.90
N LYS A 187 4.33 -19.55 0.22
CA LYS A 187 4.76 -20.95 0.38
C LYS A 187 5.85 -21.05 1.44
N ASP A 188 6.04 -22.23 2.02
CA ASP A 188 7.09 -22.47 3.02
C ASP A 188 8.50 -22.18 2.50
N THR A 189 8.69 -22.26 1.18
CA THR A 189 9.97 -21.95 0.49
C THR A 189 10.19 -20.46 0.24
N ASP A 190 9.16 -19.62 0.43
CA ASP A 190 9.29 -18.19 0.21
C ASP A 190 10.14 -17.52 1.33
N PRO A 191 10.75 -16.36 1.06
CA PRO A 191 11.47 -15.60 2.06
C PRO A 191 10.65 -15.38 3.35
N GLU A 192 11.32 -15.39 4.49
CA GLU A 192 10.68 -15.26 5.82
C GLU A 192 9.84 -13.99 5.91
N CYS A 193 10.31 -12.87 5.36
CA CYS A 193 9.61 -11.58 5.36
C CYS A 193 8.23 -11.64 4.65
N LEU A 194 8.00 -12.57 3.74
CA LEU A 194 6.70 -12.79 3.10
C LEU A 194 5.76 -13.65 3.95
N ARG A 195 6.32 -14.53 4.81
CA ARG A 195 5.57 -15.49 5.65
C ARG A 195 5.30 -14.96 7.06
N ARG A 196 6.09 -14.00 7.51
CA ARG A 196 6.00 -13.41 8.85
C ARG A 196 4.60 -12.84 9.12
N PRO A 197 3.97 -13.15 10.26
CA PRO A 197 2.74 -12.51 10.69
C PRO A 197 2.90 -10.98 10.72
N LYS A 198 1.86 -10.27 10.32
CA LYS A 198 1.84 -8.80 10.25
C LYS A 198 0.51 -8.24 10.75
N LYS A 199 0.55 -7.09 11.40
CA LYS A 199 -0.63 -6.40 11.87
C LYS A 199 -1.22 -5.57 10.72
N ILE A 200 -2.20 -6.14 10.02
CA ILE A 200 -2.90 -5.44 8.94
C ILE A 200 -3.81 -4.37 9.53
N GLY A 201 -3.85 -3.21 8.89
CA GLY A 201 -4.76 -2.10 9.21
C GLY A 201 -6.13 -2.28 8.54
N THR A 202 -6.94 -3.21 9.03
CA THR A 202 -8.25 -3.49 8.45
C THR A 202 -9.15 -2.26 8.43
N ASP A 203 -9.19 -1.49 9.54
CA ASP A 203 -10.00 -0.27 9.64
C ASP A 203 -9.55 0.79 8.63
N SER A 204 -8.25 0.96 8.46
CA SER A 204 -7.70 1.92 7.50
C SER A 204 -8.00 1.48 6.06
N TYR A 205 -7.95 0.17 5.77
CA TYR A 205 -8.33 -0.36 4.47
C TYR A 205 -9.82 -0.13 4.16
N ILE A 206 -10.71 -0.59 5.05
CA ILE A 206 -12.16 -0.49 4.83
C ILE A 206 -12.61 0.97 4.70
N THR A 207 -12.07 1.85 5.56
CA THR A 207 -12.45 3.27 5.57
C THR A 207 -11.97 4.01 4.32
N ALA A 208 -10.74 3.77 3.90
CA ALA A 208 -10.13 4.53 2.81
C ALA A 208 -10.35 3.89 1.43
N TRP A 209 -10.43 2.57 1.35
CA TRP A 209 -10.56 1.86 0.09
C TRP A 209 -11.96 1.31 -0.15
N GLY A 210 -12.51 0.61 0.84
CA GLY A 210 -13.81 -0.06 0.73
C GLY A 210 -13.74 -1.51 1.23
N PRO A 211 -14.84 -2.24 1.06
CA PRO A 211 -14.98 -3.58 1.64
C PRO A 211 -14.12 -4.66 0.94
N ASN A 212 -13.69 -4.41 -0.29
CA ASN A 212 -12.95 -5.37 -1.11
C ASN A 212 -12.24 -4.67 -2.29
N GLU A 213 -11.55 -5.46 -3.14
CA GLU A 213 -10.76 -4.95 -4.28
C GLU A 213 -11.62 -4.42 -5.45
N TYR A 214 -12.87 -4.84 -5.60
CA TYR A 214 -13.71 -4.49 -6.75
C TYR A 214 -14.83 -3.51 -6.42
N THR A 215 -15.04 -3.18 -5.13
CA THR A 215 -16.00 -2.16 -4.68
C THR A 215 -15.27 -1.00 -3.97
N PRO A 216 -14.28 -0.35 -4.62
CA PRO A 216 -13.53 0.72 -3.99
C PRO A 216 -14.41 1.94 -3.75
N CYS A 217 -14.11 2.69 -2.68
CA CYS A 217 -14.67 4.01 -2.47
C CYS A 217 -14.21 4.94 -3.61
N LEU A 218 -15.15 5.42 -4.43
CA LEU A 218 -14.86 6.21 -5.64
C LEU A 218 -14.27 7.60 -5.37
N LEU A 219 -14.01 7.95 -4.11
CA LEU A 219 -13.40 9.22 -3.72
C LEU A 219 -11.91 9.31 -4.14
N TYR A 220 -11.27 8.18 -4.46
CA TYR A 220 -9.92 8.13 -4.99
C TYR A 220 -9.90 8.13 -6.51
N THR A 221 -10.28 9.23 -7.10
CA THR A 221 -9.91 9.53 -8.48
C THR A 221 -8.90 10.67 -8.43
N SER A 222 -7.62 10.34 -8.57
CA SER A 222 -6.65 11.36 -8.92
C SER A 222 -7.15 12.08 -10.18
N PRO A 223 -7.18 13.42 -10.22
CA PRO A 223 -7.55 14.11 -11.44
C PRO A 223 -6.58 13.64 -12.52
N SER A 224 -7.10 12.96 -13.54
CA SER A 224 -6.29 12.58 -14.70
C SER A 224 -5.63 13.84 -15.24
N PRO A 225 -4.32 13.87 -15.45
CA PRO A 225 -3.72 14.98 -16.16
C PRO A 225 -4.39 15.08 -17.53
N ARG A 226 -5.02 16.20 -17.81
CA ARG A 226 -5.55 16.55 -19.12
C ARG A 226 -4.42 16.86 -20.06
#